data_8bf1da4b5f81d82b56d13ec2d103ec86
#
_entry.id   8bf1da4b5f81d82b56d13ec2d103ec86
#
_cell.length_a   1.000
_cell.length_b   1.000
_cell.length_c   1.000
_cell.angle_alpha   90.00
_cell.angle_beta   90.00
_cell.angle_gamma   90.00
#
_symmetry.space_group_name_H-M   'P 1'
#
loop_
_entity.id
_entity.type
_entity.pdbx_description
1 polymer ?
#
loop_
_entity_poly.entity_id
_entity_poly.type
_entity_poly.pdbx_seq_one_letter_code
_entity_poly.pdbx_strand_id
1 'polypeptide(L)'
;MQLATASLSDPGGRKRNEDALGDWSSERLYYCVLADGAGGHGGGDTASAIVVNSVLADLRYLTVAELPPTGQRLVKAIGHANANILEEQARGDAALKDMRSTVVLLAIDCELRTAAWAHCGDSRLYCFRGGQISVQTRDHSLVQEMIDARLITSEQARHHPRRNVLLAALGTAGELDIVGFDGTFSLLDRDAFLLCSDGLWEYVDETYMSKTLGEAATPDAWLGALAARVHRIAPASHDNFSALAVWIDDPDDTQSTVLQVAPS
;
A
#
# COMPACT_ATOMS: atom_id res chain seq x y z
N MET A 1 -11.03 -9.84 -17.93
CA MET A 1 -9.85 -9.47 -17.13
C MET A 1 -9.73 -10.42 -15.95
N GLN A 2 -8.54 -10.92 -15.64
CA GLN A 2 -8.24 -11.76 -14.49
C GLN A 2 -7.19 -11.07 -13.61
N LEU A 3 -7.18 -11.37 -12.32
CA LEU A 3 -6.19 -10.87 -11.37
C LEU A 3 -5.37 -12.04 -10.85
N ALA A 4 -4.05 -11.90 -10.88
CA ALA A 4 -3.14 -12.78 -10.14
C ALA A 4 -2.61 -11.99 -8.93
N THR A 5 -2.76 -12.56 -7.73
CA THR A 5 -2.44 -11.86 -6.48
C THR A 5 -1.49 -12.69 -5.63
N ALA A 6 -0.65 -12.01 -4.87
CA ALA A 6 0.20 -12.62 -3.86
C ALA A 6 0.35 -11.68 -2.67
N SER A 7 0.63 -12.24 -1.51
CA SER A 7 0.91 -11.48 -0.29
C SER A 7 2.13 -12.01 0.43
N LEU A 8 2.84 -11.13 1.11
CA LEU A 8 4.01 -11.40 1.93
C LEU A 8 3.89 -10.59 3.21
N SER A 9 4.16 -11.19 4.35
CA SER A 9 4.30 -10.49 5.62
C SER A 9 5.37 -11.19 6.46
N ASP A 10 6.37 -10.43 6.90
CA ASP A 10 7.54 -10.95 7.59
C ASP A 10 7.85 -10.07 8.83
N PRO A 11 8.03 -10.65 10.02
CA PRO A 11 8.36 -9.89 11.22
C PRO A 11 9.75 -9.24 11.18
N GLY A 12 10.58 -9.54 10.19
CA GLY A 12 11.93 -9.02 10.10
C GLY A 12 12.78 -9.35 11.32
N GLY A 13 13.47 -8.35 11.84
CA GLY A 13 14.25 -8.45 13.07
C GLY A 13 13.46 -8.18 14.35
N ARG A 14 12.15 -7.98 14.27
CA ARG A 14 11.28 -7.64 15.40
C ARG A 14 10.72 -8.90 16.06
N LYS A 15 10.33 -8.79 17.34
CA LYS A 15 9.66 -9.89 18.09
C LYS A 15 8.19 -10.06 17.71
N ARG A 16 7.55 -9.03 17.20
CA ARG A 16 6.16 -8.97 16.76
C ARG A 16 6.09 -8.42 15.37
N ASN A 17 5.06 -8.81 14.66
CA ASN A 17 4.68 -8.18 13.41
C ASN A 17 3.51 -7.23 13.68
N GLU A 18 3.72 -5.95 13.48
CA GLU A 18 2.73 -4.90 13.65
C GLU A 18 2.08 -4.51 12.31
N ASP A 19 2.56 -5.07 11.19
CA ASP A 19 1.90 -4.97 9.88
C ASP A 19 0.66 -5.86 9.82
N ALA A 20 -0.37 -5.40 9.12
CA ALA A 20 -1.54 -6.17 8.78
C ALA A 20 -1.86 -6.07 7.28
N LEU A 21 -2.29 -7.18 6.71
CA LEU A 21 -2.70 -7.30 5.32
C LEU A 21 -4.12 -7.87 5.26
N GLY A 22 -4.85 -7.53 4.23
CA GLY A 22 -6.12 -8.14 3.93
C GLY A 22 -6.59 -7.85 2.52
N ASP A 23 -7.35 -8.77 1.97
CA ASP A 23 -8.01 -8.60 0.69
C ASP A 23 -9.44 -9.16 0.72
N TRP A 24 -10.23 -8.74 -0.24
CA TRP A 24 -11.57 -9.24 -0.48
C TRP A 24 -11.89 -9.15 -1.97
N SER A 25 -12.58 -10.17 -2.49
CA SER A 25 -12.98 -10.24 -3.89
C SER A 25 -14.41 -10.70 -4.07
N SER A 26 -15.01 -10.25 -5.17
CA SER A 26 -16.22 -10.78 -5.76
C SER A 26 -15.96 -11.06 -7.26
N GLU A 27 -17.00 -11.41 -8.02
CA GLU A 27 -16.88 -11.57 -9.49
C GLU A 27 -16.45 -10.25 -10.16
N ARG A 28 -16.82 -9.10 -9.60
CA ARG A 28 -16.57 -7.77 -10.19
C ARG A 28 -15.47 -6.99 -9.48
N LEU A 29 -15.41 -7.05 -8.16
CA LEU A 29 -14.60 -6.14 -7.35
C LEU A 29 -13.47 -6.86 -6.63
N TYR A 30 -12.34 -6.21 -6.55
CA TYR A 30 -11.22 -6.63 -5.70
C TYR A 30 -10.73 -5.45 -4.87
N TYR A 31 -10.52 -5.68 -3.58
CA TYR A 31 -9.93 -4.73 -2.64
C TYR A 31 -8.74 -5.37 -1.96
N CYS A 32 -7.65 -4.64 -1.81
CA CYS A 32 -6.57 -5.05 -0.92
C CYS A 32 -6.05 -3.86 -0.10
N VAL A 33 -5.71 -4.16 1.15
CA VAL A 33 -5.32 -3.19 2.17
C VAL A 33 -4.04 -3.66 2.84
N LEU A 34 -3.13 -2.74 3.03
CA LEU A 34 -1.95 -2.90 3.86
C LEU A 34 -1.93 -1.77 4.89
N ALA A 35 -1.63 -2.11 6.12
CA ALA A 35 -1.51 -1.20 7.24
C ALA A 35 -0.25 -1.56 8.06
N ASP A 36 0.59 -0.56 8.34
CA ASP A 36 1.76 -0.67 9.20
C ASP A 36 1.44 -0.01 10.53
N GLY A 37 1.48 -0.81 11.57
CA GLY A 37 1.08 -0.41 12.91
C GLY A 37 2.26 0.15 13.71
N ALA A 38 2.05 1.29 14.34
CA ALA A 38 3.00 1.91 15.24
C ALA A 38 2.38 2.15 16.62
N GLY A 39 3.07 1.78 17.67
CA GLY A 39 2.63 2.02 19.04
C GLY A 39 3.52 1.32 20.05
N GLY A 40 4.08 2.07 20.97
CA GLY A 40 4.83 1.47 22.07
C GLY A 40 3.98 0.46 22.84
N HIS A 41 4.59 -0.61 23.37
CA HIS A 41 3.96 -1.62 24.23
C HIS A 41 2.93 -2.55 23.57
N GLY A 42 2.87 -2.63 22.22
CA GLY A 42 2.04 -3.62 21.53
C GLY A 42 0.69 -3.11 21.03
N GLY A 43 0.55 -1.81 20.83
CA GLY A 43 -0.67 -1.24 20.24
C GLY A 43 -0.67 -1.22 18.70
N GLY A 44 0.50 -1.36 18.07
CA GLY A 44 0.63 -1.30 16.61
C GLY A 44 -0.10 -2.43 15.89
N ASP A 45 0.07 -3.67 16.36
CA ASP A 45 -0.63 -4.84 15.82
C ASP A 45 -2.16 -4.73 15.93
N THR A 46 -2.64 -4.15 17.01
CA THR A 46 -4.07 -3.87 17.19
C THR A 46 -4.54 -2.77 16.24
N ALA A 47 -3.77 -1.69 16.10
CA ALA A 47 -4.15 -0.57 15.23
C ALA A 47 -4.22 -1.01 13.76
N SER A 48 -3.19 -1.67 13.24
CA SER A 48 -3.16 -2.16 11.86
C SER A 48 -4.28 -3.17 11.57
N ALA A 49 -4.57 -4.08 12.52
CA ALA A 49 -5.67 -5.02 12.40
C ALA A 49 -7.05 -4.31 12.37
N ILE A 50 -7.28 -3.27 13.21
CA ILE A 50 -8.49 -2.46 13.15
C ILE A 50 -8.63 -1.80 11.79
N VAL A 51 -7.56 -1.24 11.24
CA VAL A 51 -7.59 -0.59 9.91
C VAL A 51 -8.05 -1.56 8.84
N VAL A 52 -7.35 -2.69 8.69
CA VAL A 52 -7.65 -3.66 7.64
C VAL A 52 -9.08 -4.18 7.76
N ASN A 53 -9.50 -4.59 8.96
CA ASN A 53 -10.84 -5.12 9.19
C ASN A 53 -11.93 -4.08 8.94
N SER A 54 -11.75 -2.83 9.39
CA SER A 54 -12.73 -1.77 9.21
C SER A 54 -12.91 -1.39 7.74
N VAL A 55 -11.79 -1.19 7.03
CA VAL A 55 -11.83 -0.83 5.60
C VAL A 55 -12.50 -1.92 4.78
N LEU A 56 -12.12 -3.17 4.95
CA LEU A 56 -12.73 -4.28 4.21
C LEU A 56 -14.21 -4.49 4.59
N ALA A 57 -14.58 -4.28 5.86
CA ALA A 57 -15.97 -4.34 6.29
C ALA A 57 -16.85 -3.29 5.60
N ASP A 58 -16.35 -2.07 5.45
CA ASP A 58 -17.07 -0.99 4.78
C ASP A 58 -17.22 -1.24 3.28
N LEU A 59 -16.15 -1.69 2.61
CA LEU A 59 -16.11 -1.78 1.16
C LEU A 59 -16.84 -2.99 0.59
N ARG A 60 -16.84 -4.15 1.29
CA ARG A 60 -17.50 -5.38 0.80
C ARG A 60 -19.00 -5.28 0.66
N TYR A 61 -19.64 -4.30 1.30
CA TYR A 61 -21.08 -4.08 1.25
C TYR A 61 -21.50 -2.89 0.37
N LEU A 62 -20.60 -2.36 -0.47
CA LEU A 62 -20.97 -1.31 -1.40
C LEU A 62 -22.13 -1.76 -2.29
N THR A 63 -23.13 -0.90 -2.40
CA THR A 63 -24.28 -1.11 -3.29
C THR A 63 -23.93 -0.81 -4.74
N VAL A 64 -24.72 -1.30 -5.69
CA VAL A 64 -24.55 -1.03 -7.13
C VAL A 64 -24.51 0.48 -7.43
N ALA A 65 -25.28 1.30 -6.67
CA ALA A 65 -25.30 2.75 -6.83
C ALA A 65 -23.99 3.45 -6.39
N GLU A 66 -23.15 2.75 -5.64
CA GLU A 66 -21.89 3.24 -5.11
C GLU A 66 -20.68 2.80 -5.93
N LEU A 67 -20.90 2.07 -7.01
CA LEU A 67 -19.87 1.60 -7.93
C LEU A 67 -19.70 2.55 -9.13
N PRO A 68 -18.51 2.63 -9.73
CA PRO A 68 -17.24 2.01 -9.28
C PRO A 68 -16.71 2.63 -7.98
N PRO A 69 -15.82 1.95 -7.26
CA PRO A 69 -15.12 2.56 -6.12
C PRO A 69 -14.35 3.81 -6.57
N THR A 70 -14.50 4.91 -5.84
CA THR A 70 -13.77 6.16 -6.11
C THR A 70 -12.80 6.47 -4.98
N GLY A 71 -11.76 7.27 -5.24
CA GLY A 71 -10.83 7.71 -4.22
C GLY A 71 -11.54 8.34 -3.00
N GLN A 72 -12.58 9.14 -3.23
CA GLN A 72 -13.38 9.72 -2.14
C GLN A 72 -14.10 8.66 -1.28
N ARG A 73 -14.57 7.56 -1.90
CA ARG A 73 -15.19 6.46 -1.18
C ARG A 73 -14.16 5.74 -0.31
N LEU A 74 -12.94 5.53 -0.85
CA LEU A 74 -11.84 4.92 -0.13
C LEU A 74 -11.39 5.79 1.04
N VAL A 75 -11.30 7.10 0.85
CA VAL A 75 -11.03 8.08 1.93
C VAL A 75 -12.05 7.97 3.06
N LYS A 76 -13.33 7.82 2.74
CA LYS A 76 -14.38 7.60 3.74
C LYS A 76 -14.17 6.32 4.55
N ALA A 77 -13.87 5.20 3.90
CA ALA A 77 -13.61 3.92 4.57
C ALA A 77 -12.40 4.03 5.51
N ILE A 78 -11.33 4.70 5.08
CA ILE A 78 -10.16 4.99 5.93
C ILE A 78 -10.55 5.90 7.11
N GLY A 79 -11.39 6.92 6.88
CA GLY A 79 -11.90 7.78 7.95
C GLY A 79 -12.68 7.03 9.02
N HIS A 80 -13.51 6.05 8.64
CA HIS A 80 -14.19 5.16 9.59
C HIS A 80 -13.21 4.28 10.37
N ALA A 81 -12.17 3.74 9.70
CA ALA A 81 -11.12 3.00 10.39
C ALA A 81 -10.40 3.85 11.43
N ASN A 82 -10.11 5.14 11.12
CA ASN A 82 -9.56 6.09 12.09
C ASN A 82 -10.49 6.28 13.31
N ALA A 83 -11.78 6.44 13.07
CA ALA A 83 -12.75 6.58 14.16
C ALA A 83 -12.76 5.34 15.08
N ASN A 84 -12.67 4.14 14.51
CA ASN A 84 -12.61 2.88 15.26
C ASN A 84 -11.31 2.76 16.11
N ILE A 85 -10.17 3.23 15.61
CA ILE A 85 -8.93 3.31 16.41
C ILE A 85 -9.12 4.27 17.58
N LEU A 86 -9.67 5.47 17.35
CA LEU A 86 -9.90 6.47 18.39
C LEU A 86 -10.88 5.96 19.45
N GLU A 87 -11.91 5.21 19.06
CA GLU A 87 -12.82 4.56 19.98
C GLU A 87 -12.10 3.54 20.87
N GLU A 88 -11.25 2.69 20.29
CA GLU A 88 -10.48 1.71 21.04
C GLU A 88 -9.50 2.38 22.01
N GLN A 89 -8.79 3.42 21.59
CA GLN A 89 -7.95 4.23 22.48
C GLN A 89 -8.73 4.80 23.66
N ALA A 90 -9.98 5.23 23.46
CA ALA A 90 -10.84 5.80 24.49
C ALA A 90 -11.35 4.76 25.52
N ARG A 91 -11.25 3.46 25.23
CA ARG A 91 -11.61 2.39 26.20
C ARG A 91 -10.68 2.31 27.41
N GLY A 92 -9.55 3.02 27.37
CA GLY A 92 -8.71 3.27 28.54
C GLY A 92 -7.62 2.22 28.80
N ASP A 93 -7.34 1.31 27.87
CA ASP A 93 -6.15 0.46 27.95
C ASP A 93 -4.90 1.32 27.70
N ALA A 94 -4.03 1.40 28.71
CA ALA A 94 -2.80 2.18 28.64
C ALA A 94 -1.86 1.71 27.52
N ALA A 95 -1.89 0.44 27.15
CA ALA A 95 -1.07 -0.11 26.07
C ALA A 95 -1.52 0.36 24.67
N LEU A 96 -2.83 0.68 24.52
CA LEU A 96 -3.44 1.05 23.25
C LEU A 96 -3.58 2.57 23.07
N LYS A 97 -3.32 3.36 24.13
CA LYS A 97 -3.55 4.82 24.15
C LYS A 97 -2.90 5.58 22.99
N ASP A 98 -1.70 5.18 22.62
CA ASP A 98 -0.89 5.86 21.60
C ASP A 98 -0.74 5.03 20.33
N MET A 99 -1.60 4.00 20.14
CA MET A 99 -1.57 3.18 18.93
C MET A 99 -1.89 4.00 17.68
N ARG A 100 -1.14 3.76 16.61
CA ARG A 100 -1.24 4.43 15.32
C ARG A 100 -1.13 3.39 14.21
N SER A 101 -1.53 3.77 13.02
CA SER A 101 -1.30 2.95 11.84
C SER A 101 -1.21 3.80 10.58
N THR A 102 -0.39 3.38 9.65
CA THR A 102 -0.51 3.80 8.26
C THR A 102 -1.65 3.03 7.58
N VAL A 103 -1.97 3.39 6.36
CA VAL A 103 -2.82 2.59 5.47
C VAL A 103 -2.52 2.90 4.02
N VAL A 104 -2.51 1.86 3.20
CA VAL A 104 -2.60 1.97 1.74
C VAL A 104 -3.61 0.96 1.23
N LEU A 105 -4.50 1.41 0.35
CA LEU A 105 -5.69 0.70 -0.12
C LEU A 105 -5.80 0.80 -1.63
N LEU A 106 -5.98 -0.34 -2.30
CA LEU A 106 -6.30 -0.46 -3.73
C LEU A 106 -7.69 -1.06 -3.91
N ALA A 107 -8.46 -0.48 -4.81
CA ALA A 107 -9.74 -1.00 -5.28
C ALA A 107 -9.72 -1.17 -6.79
N ILE A 108 -10.16 -2.33 -7.28
CA ILE A 108 -10.26 -2.67 -8.72
C ILE A 108 -11.70 -3.04 -9.06
N ASP A 109 -12.23 -2.45 -10.12
CA ASP A 109 -13.47 -2.87 -10.78
C ASP A 109 -13.10 -3.64 -12.04
N CYS A 110 -13.27 -4.97 -12.00
CA CYS A 110 -12.91 -5.87 -13.09
C CYS A 110 -13.84 -5.75 -14.31
N GLU A 111 -15.07 -5.29 -14.09
CA GLU A 111 -16.04 -5.08 -15.18
C GLU A 111 -15.73 -3.79 -15.95
N LEU A 112 -15.50 -2.69 -15.23
CA LEU A 112 -15.14 -1.40 -15.84
C LEU A 112 -13.66 -1.27 -16.18
N ARG A 113 -12.82 -2.22 -15.76
CA ARG A 113 -11.36 -2.20 -15.95
C ARG A 113 -10.74 -0.91 -15.39
N THR A 114 -11.10 -0.57 -14.15
CA THR A 114 -10.63 0.65 -13.49
C THR A 114 -10.08 0.35 -12.11
N ALA A 115 -9.15 1.21 -11.67
CA ALA A 115 -8.63 1.19 -10.32
C ALA A 115 -8.79 2.55 -9.64
N ALA A 116 -8.88 2.50 -8.31
CA ALA A 116 -8.79 3.65 -7.42
C ALA A 116 -7.97 3.25 -6.19
N TRP A 117 -7.33 4.22 -5.54
CA TRP A 117 -6.55 4.00 -4.32
C TRP A 117 -6.67 5.16 -3.37
N ALA A 118 -6.35 4.90 -2.12
CA ALA A 118 -6.20 5.92 -1.10
C ALA A 118 -5.14 5.49 -0.08
N HIS A 119 -4.52 6.46 0.59
CA HIS A 119 -3.52 6.19 1.60
C HIS A 119 -3.44 7.27 2.69
N CYS A 120 -2.84 6.91 3.80
CA CYS A 120 -2.40 7.80 4.87
C CYS A 120 -1.14 7.20 5.52
N GLY A 121 -0.08 8.00 5.62
CA GLY A 121 1.23 7.55 6.10
C GLY A 121 2.23 7.37 4.97
N ASP A 122 3.19 6.48 5.16
CA ASP A 122 4.31 6.19 4.28
C ASP A 122 4.38 4.74 3.75
N SER A 123 3.35 3.94 4.03
CA SER A 123 3.10 2.74 3.24
C SER A 123 2.71 3.14 1.83
N ARG A 124 3.31 2.48 0.83
CA ARG A 124 3.25 2.94 -0.55
C ARG A 124 2.46 2.01 -1.45
N LEU A 125 1.80 2.60 -2.45
CA LEU A 125 1.32 1.92 -3.64
C LEU A 125 2.18 2.33 -4.83
N TYR A 126 2.61 1.34 -5.59
CA TYR A 126 3.22 1.50 -6.91
C TYR A 126 2.33 0.85 -7.96
N CYS A 127 2.22 1.48 -9.13
CA CYS A 127 1.69 0.86 -10.34
C CYS A 127 2.79 0.80 -11.39
N PHE A 128 3.04 -0.38 -11.92
CA PHE A 128 3.99 -0.64 -13.00
C PHE A 128 3.22 -0.86 -14.29
N ARG A 129 3.58 -0.12 -15.32
CA ARG A 129 3.04 -0.23 -16.67
C ARG A 129 4.19 -0.31 -17.68
N GLY A 130 4.18 -1.34 -18.51
CA GLY A 130 5.30 -1.58 -19.42
C GLY A 130 6.65 -1.79 -18.70
N GLY A 131 6.62 -2.35 -17.49
CA GLY A 131 7.81 -2.58 -16.67
C GLY A 131 8.40 -1.34 -16.00
N GLN A 132 7.74 -0.18 -16.11
CA GLN A 132 8.16 1.08 -15.49
C GLN A 132 7.11 1.56 -14.48
N ILE A 133 7.54 2.27 -13.44
CA ILE A 133 6.61 2.88 -12.49
C ILE A 133 5.85 4.01 -13.19
N SER A 134 4.54 3.87 -13.27
CA SER A 134 3.61 4.87 -13.80
C SER A 134 2.94 5.68 -12.69
N VAL A 135 2.80 5.08 -11.50
CA VAL A 135 2.21 5.71 -10.31
C VAL A 135 3.00 5.29 -9.07
N GLN A 136 3.20 6.23 -8.17
CA GLN A 136 3.66 6.02 -6.80
C GLN A 136 2.91 6.98 -5.88
N THR A 137 2.42 6.50 -4.74
CA THR A 137 1.86 7.36 -3.70
C THR A 137 2.95 8.22 -3.07
N ARG A 138 2.56 9.42 -2.62
CA ARG A 138 3.46 10.36 -1.96
C ARG A 138 3.33 10.20 -0.44
N ASP A 139 4.46 9.97 0.24
CA ASP A 139 4.46 9.73 1.69
C ASP A 139 4.00 10.95 2.49
N HIS A 140 3.28 10.72 3.57
CA HIS A 140 3.00 11.74 4.59
C HIS A 140 4.12 11.71 5.65
N SER A 141 5.33 12.05 5.24
CA SER A 141 6.52 12.05 6.09
C SER A 141 7.27 13.38 6.06
N LEU A 142 8.01 13.65 7.13
CA LEU A 142 8.83 14.85 7.22
C LEU A 142 9.85 14.95 6.07
N VAL A 143 10.47 13.83 5.72
CA VAL A 143 11.50 13.83 4.66
C VAL A 143 10.88 14.06 3.27
N GLN A 144 9.64 13.63 3.05
CA GLN A 144 8.92 13.93 1.83
C GLN A 144 8.63 15.44 1.71
N GLU A 145 8.19 16.09 2.77
CA GLU A 145 8.04 17.56 2.79
C GLU A 145 9.37 18.28 2.50
N MET A 146 10.48 17.76 3.02
CA MET A 146 11.80 18.33 2.74
C MET A 146 12.23 18.15 1.28
N ILE A 147 11.87 17.03 0.66
CA ILE A 147 12.10 16.79 -0.79
C ILE A 147 11.29 17.80 -1.61
N ASP A 148 10.01 17.96 -1.32
CA ASP A 148 9.11 18.85 -2.06
C ASP A 148 9.49 20.32 -1.91
N ALA A 149 9.99 20.69 -0.72
CA ALA A 149 10.58 22.00 -0.47
C ALA A 149 11.98 22.16 -1.11
N ARG A 150 12.52 21.11 -1.78
CA ARG A 150 13.86 21.07 -2.38
C ARG A 150 15.00 21.30 -1.38
N LEU A 151 14.78 20.95 -0.11
CA LEU A 151 15.78 21.05 0.94
C LEU A 151 16.75 19.87 0.92
N ILE A 152 16.26 18.71 0.52
CA ILE A 152 17.05 17.49 0.36
C ILE A 152 16.66 16.75 -0.94
N THR A 153 17.53 15.87 -1.41
CA THR A 153 17.24 14.97 -2.52
C THR A 153 16.60 13.67 -1.99
N SER A 154 15.96 12.89 -2.89
CA SER A 154 15.41 11.56 -2.53
C SER A 154 16.50 10.62 -2.00
N GLU A 155 17.73 10.69 -2.51
CA GLU A 155 18.85 9.92 -2.01
C GLU A 155 19.24 10.33 -0.57
N GLN A 156 19.26 11.63 -0.28
CA GLN A 156 19.53 12.13 1.07
C GLN A 156 18.41 11.74 2.06
N ALA A 157 17.15 11.69 1.60
CA ALA A 157 16.01 11.29 2.41
C ALA A 157 16.13 9.84 2.92
N ARG A 158 16.59 8.91 2.07
CA ARG A 158 16.79 7.49 2.44
C ARG A 158 17.70 7.30 3.65
N HIS A 159 18.65 8.19 3.86
CA HIS A 159 19.63 8.13 4.95
C HIS A 159 19.41 9.19 6.04
N HIS A 160 18.29 9.91 5.96
CA HIS A 160 18.02 11.01 6.90
C HIS A 160 17.68 10.47 8.31
N PRO A 161 18.22 11.04 9.40
CA PRO A 161 17.98 10.53 10.75
C PRO A 161 16.51 10.61 11.21
N ARG A 162 15.70 11.45 10.57
CA ARG A 162 14.24 11.58 10.82
C ARG A 162 13.38 11.03 9.69
N ARG A 163 13.87 10.06 8.93
CA ARG A 163 13.12 9.49 7.80
C ARG A 163 11.80 8.82 8.22
N ASN A 164 11.74 8.26 9.42
CA ASN A 164 10.55 7.58 9.96
C ASN A 164 9.60 8.53 10.72
N VAL A 165 9.74 9.87 10.55
CA VAL A 165 8.81 10.83 11.18
C VAL A 165 7.60 11.02 10.29
N LEU A 166 6.49 10.41 10.66
CA LEU A 166 5.20 10.59 9.98
C LEU A 166 4.57 11.93 10.35
N LEU A 167 3.93 12.56 9.38
CA LEU A 167 3.12 13.77 9.53
C LEU A 167 1.63 13.44 9.60
N ALA A 168 1.20 12.29 9.05
CA ALA A 168 -0.15 11.78 9.18
C ALA A 168 -0.13 10.26 9.43
N ALA A 169 -0.94 9.82 10.38
CA ALA A 169 -1.20 8.42 10.68
C ALA A 169 -2.57 8.27 11.35
N LEU A 170 -3.26 7.16 11.11
CA LEU A 170 -4.53 6.82 11.76
C LEU A 170 -4.31 6.67 13.26
N GLY A 171 -5.37 6.93 14.04
CA GLY A 171 -5.32 7.03 15.50
C GLY A 171 -5.01 8.46 15.98
N THR A 172 -4.86 9.41 15.06
CA THR A 172 -4.69 10.84 15.38
C THR A 172 -6.06 11.51 15.43
N ALA A 173 -6.33 12.26 16.52
CA ALA A 173 -7.55 13.03 16.64
C ALA A 173 -7.49 14.32 15.81
N GLY A 174 -8.65 14.77 15.31
CA GLY A 174 -8.78 15.96 14.49
C GLY A 174 -8.81 15.66 12.99
N GLU A 175 -8.48 16.66 12.19
CA GLU A 175 -8.41 16.50 10.74
C GLU A 175 -7.19 15.67 10.36
N LEU A 176 -7.43 14.61 9.60
CA LEU A 176 -6.40 13.68 9.15
C LEU A 176 -6.21 13.81 7.64
N ASP A 177 -4.99 13.96 7.21
CA ASP A 177 -4.63 13.98 5.80
C ASP A 177 -4.72 12.56 5.21
N ILE A 178 -5.83 12.27 4.55
CA ILE A 178 -6.07 11.02 3.81
C ILE A 178 -6.18 11.39 2.34
N VAL A 179 -5.28 10.88 1.52
CA VAL A 179 -5.25 11.18 0.09
C VAL A 179 -5.87 10.05 -0.70
N GLY A 180 -6.93 10.37 -1.46
CA GLY A 180 -7.55 9.46 -2.44
C GLY A 180 -7.21 9.88 -3.86
N PHE A 181 -7.05 8.91 -4.75
CA PHE A 181 -6.86 9.19 -6.18
C PHE A 181 -8.10 9.88 -6.75
N ASP A 182 -7.90 11.07 -7.31
CA ASP A 182 -8.97 11.85 -7.94
C ASP A 182 -8.98 11.61 -9.46
N GLY A 183 -9.93 10.80 -9.90
CA GLY A 183 -10.09 10.45 -11.31
C GLY A 183 -10.43 8.98 -11.55
N THR A 184 -10.29 8.58 -12.80
CA THR A 184 -10.46 7.19 -13.24
C THR A 184 -9.12 6.68 -13.78
N PHE A 185 -8.58 5.64 -13.18
CA PHE A 185 -7.38 4.97 -13.66
C PHE A 185 -7.80 3.74 -14.46
N SER A 186 -7.66 3.82 -15.79
CA SER A 186 -7.95 2.67 -16.68
C SER A 186 -6.82 1.65 -16.58
N LEU A 187 -7.19 0.40 -16.35
CA LEU A 187 -6.27 -0.74 -16.31
C LEU A 187 -5.95 -1.22 -17.72
N LEU A 188 -4.71 -1.61 -17.93
CA LEU A 188 -4.21 -2.25 -19.14
C LEU A 188 -3.69 -3.65 -18.82
N ASP A 189 -3.61 -4.49 -19.85
CA ASP A 189 -2.95 -5.78 -19.73
C ASP A 189 -1.51 -5.62 -19.24
N ARG A 190 -1.10 -6.50 -18.34
CA ARG A 190 0.21 -6.51 -17.68
C ARG A 190 0.50 -5.30 -16.77
N ASP A 191 -0.50 -4.52 -16.41
CA ASP A 191 -0.33 -3.62 -15.25
C ASP A 191 -0.08 -4.46 -14.00
N ALA A 192 0.83 -3.99 -13.16
CA ALA A 192 1.14 -4.62 -11.89
C ALA A 192 1.11 -3.59 -10.77
N PHE A 193 0.42 -3.91 -9.69
CA PHE A 193 0.41 -3.09 -8.48
C PHE A 193 1.21 -3.75 -7.37
N LEU A 194 1.90 -2.94 -6.59
CA LEU A 194 2.57 -3.33 -5.35
C LEU A 194 2.14 -2.37 -4.25
N LEU A 195 1.56 -2.91 -3.17
CA LEU A 195 1.38 -2.20 -1.91
C LEU A 195 2.44 -2.72 -0.95
N CYS A 196 3.13 -1.84 -0.21
CA CYS A 196 4.14 -2.28 0.73
C CYS A 196 4.35 -1.31 1.90
N SER A 197 4.77 -1.84 3.06
CA SER A 197 5.24 -1.05 4.20
C SER A 197 6.67 -0.54 4.00
N ASP A 198 7.10 0.35 4.89
CA ASP A 198 8.42 0.99 4.83
C ASP A 198 9.58 -0.01 4.96
N GLY A 199 9.42 -1.06 5.77
CA GLY A 199 10.41 -2.12 5.93
C GLY A 199 10.75 -2.87 4.65
N LEU A 200 9.91 -2.76 3.58
CA LEU A 200 10.27 -3.26 2.26
C LEU A 200 10.94 -2.19 1.41
N TRP A 201 10.30 -1.02 1.20
CA TRP A 201 10.80 -0.03 0.25
C TRP A 201 12.06 0.70 0.73
N GLU A 202 12.39 0.69 2.02
CA GLU A 202 13.67 1.18 2.52
C GLU A 202 14.87 0.39 1.96
N TYR A 203 14.70 -0.92 1.71
CA TYR A 203 15.77 -1.82 1.26
C TYR A 203 15.66 -2.24 -0.20
N VAL A 204 14.52 -1.98 -0.82
CA VAL A 204 14.26 -2.34 -2.22
C VAL A 204 13.96 -1.07 -3.01
N ASP A 205 14.90 -0.65 -3.83
CA ASP A 205 14.71 0.50 -4.70
C ASP A 205 13.83 0.18 -5.90
N GLU A 206 13.29 1.22 -6.51
CA GLU A 206 12.35 1.16 -7.62
C GLU A 206 12.94 0.47 -8.87
N THR A 207 14.27 0.63 -9.07
CA THR A 207 14.98 -0.05 -10.17
C THR A 207 15.00 -1.57 -9.97
N TYR A 208 15.25 -2.01 -8.73
CA TYR A 208 15.21 -3.43 -8.41
C TYR A 208 13.80 -4.00 -8.50
N MET A 209 12.77 -3.25 -8.06
CA MET A 209 11.37 -3.64 -8.20
C MET A 209 11.01 -3.88 -9.67
N SER A 210 11.29 -2.90 -10.55
CA SER A 210 11.00 -3.00 -11.99
C SER A 210 11.76 -4.15 -12.66
N LYS A 211 13.04 -4.32 -12.33
CA LYS A 211 13.86 -5.39 -12.88
C LYS A 211 13.30 -6.77 -12.53
N THR A 212 13.05 -7.02 -11.24
CA THR A 212 12.57 -8.31 -10.76
C THR A 212 11.13 -8.60 -11.18
N LEU A 213 10.29 -7.58 -11.38
CA LEU A 213 8.98 -7.73 -11.98
C LEU A 213 9.08 -8.32 -13.40
N GLY A 214 10.01 -7.80 -14.23
CA GLY A 214 10.23 -8.31 -15.59
C GLY A 214 10.82 -9.71 -15.65
N GLU A 215 11.45 -10.19 -14.58
CA GLU A 215 12.07 -11.51 -14.48
C GLU A 215 11.15 -12.57 -13.84
N ALA A 216 10.13 -12.16 -13.10
CA ALA A 216 9.25 -13.05 -12.36
C ALA A 216 8.15 -13.63 -13.25
N ALA A 217 7.83 -14.91 -13.04
CA ALA A 217 6.74 -15.59 -13.73
C ALA A 217 5.38 -15.45 -13.01
N THR A 218 5.39 -15.13 -11.72
CA THR A 218 4.19 -15.01 -10.88
C THR A 218 4.37 -13.90 -9.85
N PRO A 219 3.27 -13.32 -9.31
CA PRO A 219 3.35 -12.36 -8.20
C PRO A 219 4.12 -12.91 -6.99
N ASP A 220 3.94 -14.19 -6.64
CA ASP A 220 4.67 -14.84 -5.53
C ASP A 220 6.17 -14.86 -5.78
N ALA A 221 6.61 -15.23 -7.00
CA ALA A 221 8.02 -15.23 -7.35
C ALA A 221 8.62 -13.82 -7.27
N TRP A 222 7.84 -12.80 -7.66
CA TRP A 222 8.26 -11.41 -7.55
C TRP A 222 8.42 -10.99 -6.09
N LEU A 223 7.40 -11.18 -5.25
CA LEU A 223 7.48 -10.88 -3.82
C LEU A 223 8.62 -11.65 -3.14
N GLY A 224 8.84 -12.91 -3.51
CA GLY A 224 9.97 -13.71 -3.03
C GLY A 224 11.33 -13.09 -3.37
N ALA A 225 11.50 -12.52 -4.58
CA ALA A 225 12.72 -11.83 -4.98
C ALA A 225 12.94 -10.52 -4.17
N LEU A 226 11.86 -9.77 -3.90
CA LEU A 226 11.91 -8.56 -3.07
C LEU A 226 12.29 -8.91 -1.63
N ALA A 227 11.65 -9.93 -1.02
CA ALA A 227 11.97 -10.42 0.32
C ALA A 227 13.42 -10.89 0.43
N ALA A 228 13.91 -11.66 -0.53
CA ALA A 228 15.30 -12.10 -0.57
C ALA A 228 16.29 -10.91 -0.61
N ARG A 229 15.92 -9.80 -1.24
CA ARG A 229 16.70 -8.56 -1.22
C ARG A 229 16.74 -7.96 0.19
N VAL A 230 15.58 -7.82 0.86
CA VAL A 230 15.52 -7.32 2.24
C VAL A 230 16.41 -8.17 3.14
N HIS A 231 16.20 -9.47 3.20
CA HIS A 231 16.98 -10.38 4.05
C HIS A 231 18.50 -10.33 3.80
N ARG A 232 18.93 -10.01 2.58
CA ARG A 232 20.34 -9.93 2.22
C ARG A 232 21.04 -8.68 2.70
N ILE A 233 20.34 -7.53 2.72
CA ILE A 233 20.98 -6.23 2.94
C ILE A 233 20.51 -5.48 4.17
N ALA A 234 19.34 -5.83 4.72
CA ALA A 234 18.83 -5.19 5.91
C ALA A 234 19.63 -5.62 7.16
N PRO A 235 19.80 -4.74 8.16
CA PRO A 235 20.42 -5.11 9.43
C PRO A 235 19.56 -6.12 10.17
N ALA A 236 20.16 -6.92 11.07
CA ALA A 236 19.44 -7.94 11.84
C ALA A 236 18.26 -7.41 12.68
N SER A 237 18.20 -6.10 12.92
CA SER A 237 17.15 -5.43 13.68
C SER A 237 16.18 -4.65 12.80
N HIS A 238 16.10 -4.98 11.48
CA HIS A 238 15.20 -4.28 10.55
C HIS A 238 13.74 -4.46 10.93
N ASP A 239 12.88 -3.57 10.43
CA ASP A 239 11.46 -3.56 10.76
C ASP A 239 10.69 -4.70 10.13
N ASN A 240 9.44 -4.87 10.55
CA ASN A 240 8.45 -5.68 9.85
C ASN A 240 8.41 -5.21 8.40
N PHE A 241 8.19 -6.12 7.46
CA PHE A 241 7.97 -5.74 6.07
C PHE A 241 6.88 -6.61 5.45
N SER A 242 5.96 -5.94 4.81
CA SER A 242 4.81 -6.58 4.19
C SER A 242 4.56 -6.03 2.81
N ALA A 243 3.99 -6.87 1.94
CA ALA A 243 3.62 -6.48 0.59
C ALA A 243 2.43 -7.26 0.05
N LEU A 244 1.66 -6.62 -0.83
CA LEU A 244 0.62 -7.20 -1.67
C LEU A 244 0.94 -6.89 -3.12
N ALA A 245 0.97 -7.90 -3.97
CA ALA A 245 1.13 -7.76 -5.42
C ALA A 245 -0.17 -8.14 -6.13
N VAL A 246 -0.57 -7.33 -7.11
CA VAL A 246 -1.75 -7.58 -7.96
C VAL A 246 -1.36 -7.36 -9.40
N TRP A 247 -1.40 -8.42 -10.20
CA TRP A 247 -1.12 -8.38 -11.64
C TRP A 247 -2.40 -8.47 -12.44
N ILE A 248 -2.49 -7.68 -13.48
CA ILE A 248 -3.61 -7.64 -14.42
C ILE A 248 -3.28 -8.55 -15.61
N ASP A 249 -4.15 -9.54 -15.86
CA ASP A 249 -4.11 -10.37 -17.06
C ASP A 249 -5.40 -10.12 -17.86
N ASP A 250 -5.26 -9.41 -18.96
CA ASP A 250 -6.35 -9.03 -19.82
C ASP A 250 -6.03 -9.29 -21.30
N PRO A 251 -6.06 -10.56 -21.72
CA PRO A 251 -5.70 -10.96 -23.07
C PRO A 251 -6.58 -10.33 -24.18
N ASP A 252 -7.72 -9.78 -23.81
CA ASP A 252 -8.63 -9.08 -24.73
C ASP A 252 -8.33 -7.58 -24.85
N ASP A 253 -7.32 -7.07 -24.13
CA ASP A 253 -6.89 -5.67 -24.22
C ASP A 253 -6.10 -5.42 -25.52
N THR A 254 -6.76 -4.80 -26.49
CA THR A 254 -6.18 -4.46 -27.78
C THR A 254 -5.21 -3.26 -27.72
N GLN A 255 -5.20 -2.48 -26.65
CA GLN A 255 -4.32 -1.30 -26.51
C GLN A 255 -2.88 -1.70 -26.18
N SER A 256 -2.67 -2.78 -25.45
CA SER A 256 -1.34 -3.31 -25.13
C SER A 256 -0.58 -3.82 -26.36
N THR A 257 -1.28 -4.23 -27.42
CA THR A 257 -0.68 -4.81 -28.63
C THR A 257 0.03 -3.75 -29.50
N VAL A 258 -0.33 -2.49 -29.39
CA VAL A 258 0.23 -1.39 -30.21
C VAL A 258 1.64 -0.97 -29.77
N LEU A 259 2.02 -1.24 -28.52
CA LEU A 259 3.33 -0.86 -27.96
C LEU A 259 4.47 -1.85 -28.30
N GLN A 260 4.20 -2.99 -28.94
CA GLN A 260 5.21 -4.01 -29.25
C GLN A 260 5.80 -3.92 -30.67
N VAL A 261 5.41 -2.94 -31.49
CA VAL A 261 6.07 -2.72 -32.79
C VAL A 261 7.28 -1.85 -32.57
N ALA A 262 8.42 -2.47 -32.26
CA ALA A 262 9.71 -1.82 -32.27
C ALA A 262 10.05 -1.39 -33.73
N PRO A 263 10.57 -0.20 -33.94
CA PRO A 263 11.09 0.15 -35.24
C PRO A 263 12.38 -0.63 -35.53
N SER A 264 12.45 -1.14 -36.72
CA SER A 264 13.63 -1.73 -37.35
C SER A 264 14.82 -0.77 -37.40
#